data_b6e050993f6d23e4657354e72ec6d9e9
#
_entry.id   b6e050993f6d23e4657354e72ec6d9e9
#
_cell.length_a   1.000
_cell.length_b   1.000
_cell.length_c   1.000
_cell.angle_alpha   90.00
_cell.angle_beta   90.00
_cell.angle_gamma   90.00
#
_symmetry.space_group_name_H-M   'P 1'
#
loop_
_entity.id
_entity.type
_entity.pdbx_description
1 polymer ?
#
loop_
_entity_poly.entity_id
_entity_poly.type
_entity_poly.pdbx_seq_one_letter_code
_entity_poly.pdbx_strand_id
1 'polypeptide(L)'
;PASQPASQPASQPASQLYTKLTRKRQEIFFNQILAFDEIDRLFDAKAFSKFSRYTADGKQPVGEIKRHSDGTPAENLIIKGNNLIALHSLAKQFKGKVKLIYIDPPYYFVKKKPQDSFGYNTNFKLSTWLTFMKNRLLIAKELLTDDGIIVISIDDDGNAYLKILLDEIFGFENFIGNLPTIMNLKGNNDEYAFAGTHEYTLVFAKNKDKSTFYEFPIDEDNFLEKWEEDEIGFYKKGAPMRATGTEDKREDRPEMFYPFLVKNNTVSTITDEEFSQIYNKDLEVFNDDFMQKLKEKYENLGYNFILPIADKQWGRWRWGYSIKNKARLRRVCLCRTCSI
;
A
#
# COMPACT_ATOMS: atom_id res chain seq x y z
N PRO A 1 31.29 -14.42 -45.78
CA PRO A 1 31.00 -15.44 -46.74
C PRO A 1 31.51 -16.78 -46.22
N ALA A 2 30.83 -17.77 -46.47
CA ALA A 2 31.13 -19.16 -46.33
C ALA A 2 30.34 -19.88 -45.21
N SER A 3 29.24 -20.34 -45.65
CA SER A 3 28.57 -21.60 -45.30
C SER A 3 29.55 -22.72 -45.01
N GLN A 4 29.48 -23.29 -43.82
CA GLN A 4 29.89 -24.66 -43.60
C GLN A 4 28.66 -25.48 -43.14
N PRO A 5 28.50 -26.71 -43.63
CA PRO A 5 27.31 -27.49 -43.48
C PRO A 5 27.16 -28.02 -42.06
N ALA A 6 25.93 -28.07 -41.60
CA ALA A 6 25.50 -28.76 -40.39
C ALA A 6 25.57 -30.26 -40.60
N SER A 7 26.70 -30.86 -40.23
CA SER A 7 26.81 -32.30 -40.03
C SER A 7 27.95 -32.60 -39.04
N GLN A 8 27.62 -32.48 -37.76
CA GLN A 8 28.37 -33.18 -36.72
C GLN A 8 27.37 -34.00 -35.89
N PRO A 9 27.69 -35.25 -35.58
CA PRO A 9 26.76 -36.16 -34.89
C PRO A 9 26.53 -35.74 -33.45
N ALA A 10 25.33 -35.97 -32.99
CA ALA A 10 24.83 -35.70 -31.67
C ALA A 10 25.44 -36.59 -30.57
N SER A 11 26.76 -36.62 -30.44
CA SER A 11 27.47 -37.41 -29.44
C SER A 11 28.64 -36.72 -28.76
N GLN A 12 28.56 -35.40 -28.61
CA GLN A 12 29.50 -34.74 -27.70
C GLN A 12 28.82 -34.57 -26.32
N PRO A 13 29.49 -34.96 -25.22
CA PRO A 13 28.90 -34.86 -23.89
C PRO A 13 28.60 -33.40 -23.56
N ALA A 14 27.44 -33.20 -22.97
CA ALA A 14 26.88 -31.87 -22.61
C ALA A 14 27.87 -30.93 -21.88
N SER A 15 28.91 -31.49 -21.25
CA SER A 15 29.97 -30.72 -20.55
C SER A 15 30.82 -29.81 -21.47
N GLN A 16 30.89 -30.09 -22.77
CA GLN A 16 31.66 -29.25 -23.69
C GLN A 16 30.92 -28.07 -24.30
N LEU A 17 29.60 -28.06 -24.25
CA LEU A 17 28.77 -26.94 -24.70
C LEU A 17 28.81 -25.77 -23.72
N TYR A 18 28.98 -26.03 -22.43
CA TYR A 18 29.00 -25.02 -21.37
C TYR A 18 30.22 -24.11 -21.43
N THR A 19 31.36 -24.61 -21.85
CA THR A 19 32.62 -23.84 -21.82
C THR A 19 32.74 -22.76 -22.91
N LYS A 20 31.98 -22.81 -23.99
CA LYS A 20 32.01 -21.79 -25.05
C LYS A 20 31.10 -20.57 -24.81
N LEU A 21 30.03 -20.73 -24.07
CA LEU A 21 29.05 -19.66 -23.78
C LEU A 21 29.45 -18.80 -22.58
N THR A 22 30.29 -19.32 -21.66
CA THR A 22 30.73 -18.62 -20.45
C THR A 22 31.86 -17.63 -20.68
N ARG A 23 32.57 -17.66 -21.81
CA ARG A 23 33.80 -16.86 -22.07
C ARG A 23 33.59 -15.35 -22.25
N LYS A 24 32.36 -14.87 -22.41
CA LYS A 24 32.11 -13.42 -22.67
C LYS A 24 31.18 -12.74 -21.67
N ARG A 25 30.61 -13.46 -20.69
CA ARG A 25 29.71 -12.88 -19.70
C ARG A 25 30.11 -13.35 -18.30
N GLN A 26 30.09 -12.43 -17.36
CA GLN A 26 30.36 -12.73 -15.95
C GLN A 26 29.22 -13.52 -15.27
N GLU A 27 28.12 -13.73 -15.97
CA GLU A 27 26.95 -14.43 -15.51
C GLU A 27 26.82 -15.79 -16.22
N ILE A 28 26.63 -16.85 -15.46
CA ILE A 28 26.41 -18.19 -16.01
C ILE A 28 24.98 -18.26 -16.50
N PHE A 29 24.79 -18.25 -17.81
CA PHE A 29 23.52 -18.62 -18.43
C PHE A 29 23.45 -20.16 -18.50
N PHE A 30 22.58 -20.73 -17.69
CA PHE A 30 22.17 -22.13 -17.89
C PHE A 30 21.21 -22.17 -19.10
N ASN A 31 21.75 -22.30 -20.28
CA ASN A 31 20.96 -22.58 -21.46
C ASN A 31 21.02 -24.10 -21.73
N GLN A 32 20.41 -24.86 -20.84
CA GLN A 32 20.18 -26.29 -21.07
C GLN A 32 18.91 -26.37 -21.90
N ILE A 33 19.02 -26.89 -23.12
CA ILE A 33 17.85 -27.34 -23.87
C ILE A 33 17.37 -28.60 -23.17
N LEU A 34 16.47 -28.45 -22.23
CA LEU A 34 15.78 -29.59 -21.61
C LEU A 34 14.86 -30.19 -22.65
N ALA A 35 14.82 -31.50 -22.76
CA ALA A 35 13.79 -32.19 -23.51
C ALA A 35 12.42 -31.79 -22.95
N PHE A 36 11.40 -31.67 -23.79
CA PHE A 36 10.07 -31.16 -23.39
C PHE A 36 9.50 -31.96 -22.22
N ASP A 37 9.72 -33.26 -22.22
CA ASP A 37 9.30 -34.15 -21.14
C ASP A 37 10.11 -33.99 -19.84
N GLU A 38 11.33 -33.44 -19.88
CA GLU A 38 12.11 -33.13 -18.69
C GLU A 38 11.62 -31.81 -18.02
N ILE A 39 11.15 -30.84 -18.81
CA ILE A 39 10.57 -29.62 -18.29
C ILE A 39 9.28 -29.91 -17.53
N ASP A 40 8.42 -30.74 -18.10
CA ASP A 40 7.17 -31.15 -17.47
C ASP A 40 7.41 -31.87 -16.15
N ARG A 41 8.45 -32.74 -16.09
CA ARG A 41 8.82 -33.44 -14.86
C ARG A 41 9.46 -32.54 -13.79
N LEU A 42 10.17 -31.48 -14.19
CA LEU A 42 10.79 -30.55 -13.23
C LEU A 42 9.74 -29.86 -12.36
N PHE A 43 8.63 -29.48 -12.96
CA PHE A 43 7.53 -28.78 -12.29
C PHE A 43 6.40 -29.70 -11.81
N ASP A 44 6.52 -31.01 -12.04
CA ASP A 44 5.62 -31.96 -11.43
C ASP A 44 5.63 -31.85 -9.90
N ALA A 45 4.48 -32.08 -9.28
CA ALA A 45 4.37 -32.07 -7.82
C ALA A 45 5.30 -33.15 -7.22
N LYS A 46 6.19 -32.71 -6.34
CA LYS A 46 7.14 -33.58 -5.66
C LYS A 46 6.58 -34.07 -4.34
N ALA A 47 6.88 -35.31 -3.99
CA ALA A 47 6.58 -35.85 -2.67
C ALA A 47 7.58 -35.30 -1.64
N PHE A 48 7.06 -34.92 -0.46
CA PHE A 48 7.90 -34.60 0.67
C PHE A 48 8.43 -35.88 1.32
N SER A 49 9.73 -35.96 1.53
CA SER A 49 10.38 -37.21 1.96
C SER A 49 10.63 -37.32 3.48
N LYS A 50 10.58 -36.21 4.19
CA LYS A 50 10.84 -36.16 5.64
C LYS A 50 9.88 -35.22 6.33
N PHE A 51 9.18 -35.73 7.33
CA PHE A 51 8.25 -34.94 8.15
C PHE A 51 8.78 -34.90 9.57
N SER A 52 8.65 -33.71 10.17
CA SER A 52 8.93 -33.52 11.60
C SER A 52 7.92 -32.53 12.16
N ARG A 53 7.40 -32.77 13.34
CA ARG A 53 6.53 -31.85 14.06
C ARG A 53 7.35 -31.15 15.13
N TYR A 54 7.18 -29.82 15.24
CA TYR A 54 7.77 -29.02 16.27
C TYR A 54 6.67 -28.66 17.27
N THR A 55 6.88 -29.01 18.53
CA THR A 55 5.98 -28.70 19.66
C THR A 55 6.78 -27.99 20.75
N ALA A 56 6.11 -27.61 21.84
CA ALA A 56 6.80 -27.05 23.00
C ALA A 56 7.89 -28.00 23.57
N ASP A 57 7.69 -29.31 23.40
CA ASP A 57 8.61 -30.36 23.87
C ASP A 57 9.75 -30.64 22.89
N GLY A 58 9.82 -29.90 21.78
CA GLY A 58 10.87 -30.01 20.78
C GLY A 58 10.45 -30.69 19.48
N LYS A 59 11.45 -31.16 18.71
CA LYS A 59 11.29 -31.76 17.40
C LYS A 59 11.01 -33.26 17.51
N GLN A 60 9.93 -33.71 16.89
CA GLN A 60 9.52 -35.11 16.85
C GLN A 60 9.40 -35.60 15.39
N PRO A 61 9.89 -36.80 15.05
CA PRO A 61 9.59 -37.44 13.74
C PRO A 61 8.11 -37.82 13.68
N VAL A 62 7.47 -37.59 12.55
CA VAL A 62 6.08 -38.00 12.31
C VAL A 62 5.96 -38.66 10.96
N GLY A 63 5.07 -39.65 10.84
CA GLY A 63 4.81 -40.35 9.59
C GLY A 63 4.00 -39.55 8.59
N GLU A 64 3.08 -38.73 9.10
CA GLU A 64 2.16 -37.93 8.29
C GLU A 64 1.71 -36.68 9.01
N ILE A 65 1.21 -35.72 8.24
CA ILE A 65 0.64 -34.44 8.75
C ILE A 65 -0.88 -34.57 8.93
N LYS A 66 -1.44 -33.88 9.91
CA LYS A 66 -2.89 -33.79 10.06
C LYS A 66 -3.50 -33.02 8.88
N ARG A 67 -4.65 -33.51 8.41
CA ARG A 67 -5.35 -32.94 7.26
C ARG A 67 -6.82 -32.67 7.58
N HIS A 68 -7.37 -31.67 6.93
CA HIS A 68 -8.81 -31.46 6.84
C HIS A 68 -9.49 -32.49 5.94
N SER A 69 -10.80 -32.55 5.94
CA SER A 69 -11.60 -33.45 5.10
C SER A 69 -11.38 -33.24 3.59
N ASP A 70 -10.99 -32.03 3.17
CA ASP A 70 -10.65 -31.68 1.78
C ASP A 70 -9.20 -32.04 1.39
N GLY A 71 -8.46 -32.71 2.29
CA GLY A 71 -7.07 -33.11 2.09
C GLY A 71 -6.03 -32.00 2.31
N THR A 72 -6.44 -30.77 2.62
CA THR A 72 -5.50 -29.69 2.95
C THR A 72 -4.89 -29.90 4.33
N PRO A 73 -3.63 -29.49 4.55
CA PRO A 73 -3.00 -29.56 5.86
C PRO A 73 -3.78 -28.78 6.92
N ALA A 74 -4.02 -29.41 8.07
CA ALA A 74 -4.64 -28.78 9.24
C ALA A 74 -3.62 -28.23 10.25
N GLU A 75 -2.35 -28.14 9.85
CA GLU A 75 -1.22 -27.69 10.66
C GLU A 75 -0.43 -26.61 9.92
N ASN A 76 0.26 -25.76 10.64
CA ASN A 76 1.24 -24.85 10.05
C ASN A 76 2.40 -25.65 9.46
N LEU A 77 2.86 -25.26 8.28
CA LEU A 77 3.89 -25.99 7.54
C LEU A 77 5.14 -25.12 7.36
N ILE A 78 6.30 -25.71 7.63
CA ILE A 78 7.60 -25.18 7.22
C ILE A 78 8.15 -26.14 6.15
N ILE A 79 8.25 -25.66 4.93
CA ILE A 79 8.70 -26.47 3.78
C ILE A 79 10.12 -26.07 3.42
N LYS A 80 11.06 -27.00 3.55
CA LYS A 80 12.47 -26.79 3.21
C LYS A 80 12.78 -27.37 1.83
N GLY A 81 13.34 -26.55 0.96
CA GLY A 81 13.75 -26.96 -0.39
C GLY A 81 13.86 -25.78 -1.35
N ASN A 82 14.03 -26.07 -2.64
CA ASN A 82 13.92 -25.03 -3.66
C ASN A 82 12.48 -24.52 -3.70
N ASN A 83 12.29 -23.22 -3.43
CA ASN A 83 10.96 -22.63 -3.27
C ASN A 83 10.13 -22.64 -4.57
N LEU A 84 10.74 -22.58 -5.77
CA LEU A 84 10.01 -22.67 -7.03
C LEU A 84 9.39 -24.08 -7.20
N ILE A 85 10.16 -25.13 -6.92
CA ILE A 85 9.66 -26.50 -6.96
C ILE A 85 8.60 -26.73 -5.88
N ALA A 86 8.81 -26.17 -4.67
CA ALA A 86 7.83 -26.25 -3.59
C ALA A 86 6.50 -25.59 -3.97
N LEU A 87 6.53 -24.38 -4.55
CA LEU A 87 5.33 -23.68 -5.01
C LEU A 87 4.55 -24.47 -6.06
N HIS A 88 5.22 -25.01 -7.07
CA HIS A 88 4.57 -25.89 -8.06
C HIS A 88 3.98 -27.14 -7.43
N SER A 89 4.67 -27.74 -6.46
CA SER A 89 4.17 -28.92 -5.73
C SER A 89 2.93 -28.60 -4.89
N LEU A 90 2.87 -27.42 -4.31
CA LEU A 90 1.74 -26.95 -3.52
C LEU A 90 0.55 -26.53 -4.39
N ALA A 91 0.78 -26.13 -5.63
CA ALA A 91 -0.25 -25.60 -6.51
C ALA A 91 -1.47 -26.54 -6.64
N LYS A 92 -1.27 -27.84 -6.69
CA LYS A 92 -2.38 -28.82 -6.76
C LYS A 92 -3.36 -28.73 -5.59
N GLN A 93 -2.87 -28.40 -4.38
CA GLN A 93 -3.69 -28.36 -3.16
C GLN A 93 -4.15 -26.93 -2.81
N PHE A 94 -3.33 -25.94 -3.12
CA PHE A 94 -3.52 -24.57 -2.66
C PHE A 94 -3.90 -23.56 -3.75
N LYS A 95 -4.06 -23.99 -5.01
CA LYS A 95 -4.54 -23.08 -6.08
C LYS A 95 -5.86 -22.44 -5.71
N GLY A 96 -5.88 -21.09 -5.69
CA GLY A 96 -7.05 -20.32 -5.31
C GLY A 96 -7.48 -20.43 -3.85
N LYS A 97 -6.59 -20.84 -2.93
CA LYS A 97 -6.91 -21.01 -1.50
C LYS A 97 -6.10 -20.13 -0.55
N VAL A 98 -5.05 -19.48 -1.03
CA VAL A 98 -4.18 -18.66 -0.18
C VAL A 98 -4.73 -17.24 -0.10
N LYS A 99 -5.03 -16.77 1.11
CA LYS A 99 -5.59 -15.44 1.34
C LYS A 99 -4.52 -14.35 1.31
N LEU A 100 -3.35 -14.62 1.87
CA LEU A 100 -2.25 -13.67 1.99
C LEU A 100 -0.93 -14.36 1.65
N ILE A 101 -0.14 -13.71 0.80
CA ILE A 101 1.26 -14.07 0.56
C ILE A 101 2.11 -12.89 1.01
N TYR A 102 3.04 -13.13 1.94
CA TYR A 102 4.08 -12.19 2.33
C TYR A 102 5.42 -12.71 1.86
N ILE A 103 6.20 -11.87 1.18
CA ILE A 103 7.52 -12.22 0.66
C ILE A 103 8.55 -11.19 1.12
N ASP A 104 9.66 -11.69 1.60
CA ASP A 104 10.92 -10.98 1.76
C ASP A 104 11.94 -11.66 0.84
N PRO A 105 12.05 -11.22 -0.44
CA PRO A 105 12.88 -11.88 -1.44
C PRO A 105 14.35 -11.49 -1.30
N PRO A 106 15.28 -12.19 -1.98
CA PRO A 106 16.61 -11.65 -2.18
C PRO A 106 16.52 -10.29 -2.87
N TYR A 107 16.97 -9.23 -2.21
CA TYR A 107 16.91 -7.88 -2.77
C TYR A 107 17.85 -7.74 -3.97
N TYR A 108 17.45 -6.92 -4.92
CA TYR A 108 18.32 -6.50 -6.01
C TYR A 108 19.16 -5.32 -5.53
N PHE A 109 20.48 -5.43 -5.62
CA PHE A 109 21.40 -4.36 -5.30
C PHE A 109 22.17 -3.91 -6.55
N VAL A 110 22.14 -2.62 -6.84
CA VAL A 110 22.96 -2.01 -7.91
C VAL A 110 24.43 -2.05 -7.52
N LYS A 111 24.74 -1.72 -6.28
CA LYS A 111 26.10 -1.82 -5.72
C LYS A 111 26.33 -3.23 -5.20
N LYS A 112 27.19 -3.97 -5.88
CA LYS A 112 27.56 -5.32 -5.45
C LYS A 112 28.36 -5.24 -4.15
N LYS A 113 27.91 -5.95 -3.13
CA LYS A 113 28.69 -6.13 -1.90
C LYS A 113 29.81 -7.13 -2.20
N PRO A 114 31.07 -6.88 -1.73
CA PRO A 114 32.22 -7.76 -1.99
C PRO A 114 32.03 -9.17 -1.42
N GLN A 115 31.23 -9.30 -0.36
CA GLN A 115 30.86 -10.56 0.24
C GLN A 115 29.33 -10.57 0.44
N ASP A 116 28.68 -11.66 0.02
CA ASP A 116 27.28 -11.88 0.35
C ASP A 116 27.13 -11.96 1.89
N SER A 117 26.50 -10.96 2.48
CA SER A 117 26.24 -10.91 3.92
C SER A 117 25.22 -11.97 4.35
N PHE A 118 24.55 -12.59 3.38
CA PHE A 118 23.53 -13.59 3.58
C PHE A 118 24.00 -14.95 3.04
N GLY A 119 23.48 -16.05 3.57
CA GLY A 119 23.81 -17.39 3.12
C GLY A 119 23.24 -17.77 1.73
N TYR A 120 22.86 -16.78 0.93
CA TYR A 120 22.32 -16.94 -0.43
C TYR A 120 22.82 -15.81 -1.35
N ASN A 121 22.81 -16.07 -2.66
CA ASN A 121 23.32 -15.12 -3.66
C ASN A 121 22.43 -13.89 -3.77
N THR A 122 22.99 -12.70 -3.47
CA THR A 122 22.34 -11.39 -3.65
C THR A 122 22.95 -10.61 -4.83
N ASN A 123 23.98 -11.15 -5.49
CA ASN A 123 24.69 -10.48 -6.59
C ASN A 123 24.07 -10.78 -7.96
N PHE A 124 22.74 -10.79 -8.05
CA PHE A 124 22.05 -10.96 -9.32
C PHE A 124 22.25 -9.77 -10.26
N LYS A 125 22.33 -10.03 -11.57
CA LYS A 125 22.05 -8.99 -12.56
C LYS A 125 20.55 -8.75 -12.63
N LEU A 126 20.15 -7.54 -13.01
CA LEU A 126 18.73 -7.15 -13.05
C LEU A 126 17.87 -8.14 -13.84
N SER A 127 18.30 -8.54 -15.06
CA SER A 127 17.53 -9.48 -15.88
C SER A 127 17.36 -10.85 -15.23
N THR A 128 18.39 -11.36 -14.58
CA THR A 128 18.37 -12.65 -13.88
C THR A 128 17.47 -12.57 -12.65
N TRP A 129 17.56 -11.47 -11.91
CA TRP A 129 16.71 -11.23 -10.75
C TRP A 129 15.23 -11.11 -11.14
N LEU A 130 14.91 -10.36 -12.19
CA LEU A 130 13.55 -10.24 -12.69
C LEU A 130 12.99 -11.59 -13.14
N THR A 131 13.79 -12.41 -13.84
CA THR A 131 13.38 -13.78 -14.22
C THR A 131 13.14 -14.65 -13.01
N PHE A 132 14.02 -14.57 -12.00
CA PHE A 132 13.87 -15.29 -10.74
C PHE A 132 12.56 -14.91 -10.03
N MET A 133 12.25 -13.63 -9.96
CA MET A 133 11.01 -13.12 -9.35
C MET A 133 9.78 -13.49 -10.19
N LYS A 134 9.80 -13.28 -11.50
CA LYS A 134 8.68 -13.55 -12.41
C LYS A 134 8.14 -14.97 -12.27
N ASN A 135 9.03 -15.97 -12.31
CA ASN A 135 8.63 -17.36 -12.22
C ASN A 135 7.90 -17.71 -10.92
N ARG A 136 8.27 -17.07 -9.82
CA ARG A 136 7.66 -17.28 -8.50
C ARG A 136 6.35 -16.51 -8.33
N LEU A 137 6.32 -15.29 -8.83
CA LEU A 137 5.14 -14.44 -8.74
C LEU A 137 3.98 -14.95 -9.60
N LEU A 138 4.26 -15.56 -10.75
CA LEU A 138 3.24 -16.21 -11.58
C LEU A 138 2.52 -17.32 -10.80
N ILE A 139 3.26 -18.21 -10.15
CA ILE A 139 2.66 -19.28 -9.33
C ILE A 139 1.99 -18.68 -8.08
N ALA A 140 2.59 -17.68 -7.45
CA ALA A 140 2.00 -17.01 -6.31
C ALA A 140 0.60 -16.43 -6.63
N LYS A 141 0.45 -15.81 -7.81
CA LYS A 141 -0.87 -15.32 -8.27
C LYS A 141 -1.90 -16.45 -8.42
N GLU A 142 -1.48 -17.64 -8.92
CA GLU A 142 -2.38 -18.79 -9.03
C GLU A 142 -2.82 -19.34 -7.67
N LEU A 143 -1.95 -19.29 -6.67
CA LEU A 143 -2.27 -19.76 -5.32
C LEU A 143 -3.28 -18.85 -4.61
N LEU A 144 -3.27 -17.56 -4.88
CA LEU A 144 -4.14 -16.59 -4.22
C LEU A 144 -5.63 -16.84 -4.50
N THR A 145 -6.47 -16.68 -3.48
CA THR A 145 -7.93 -16.51 -3.64
C THR A 145 -8.22 -15.27 -4.48
N ASP A 146 -9.43 -15.15 -5.03
CA ASP A 146 -9.79 -13.98 -5.83
C ASP A 146 -9.71 -12.66 -5.05
N ASP A 147 -9.98 -12.70 -3.75
CA ASP A 147 -9.86 -11.60 -2.80
C ASP A 147 -8.50 -11.58 -2.06
N GLY A 148 -7.55 -12.37 -2.54
CA GLY A 148 -6.23 -12.55 -1.95
C GLY A 148 -5.27 -11.40 -2.26
N ILE A 149 -4.28 -11.24 -1.39
CA ILE A 149 -3.34 -10.12 -1.39
C ILE A 149 -1.91 -10.66 -1.35
N ILE A 150 -1.01 -10.01 -2.10
CA ILE A 150 0.44 -10.22 -1.99
C ILE A 150 1.10 -8.97 -1.45
N VAL A 151 2.02 -9.15 -0.51
CA VAL A 151 2.81 -8.12 0.16
C VAL A 151 4.27 -8.47 0.01
N ILE A 152 5.09 -7.55 -0.49
CA ILE A 152 6.49 -7.81 -0.80
C ILE A 152 7.36 -6.68 -0.27
N SER A 153 8.30 -7.02 0.62
CA SER A 153 9.34 -6.10 1.08
C SER A 153 10.44 -5.99 0.04
N ILE A 154 10.95 -4.78 -0.18
CA ILE A 154 12.02 -4.50 -1.13
C ILE A 154 12.70 -3.17 -0.79
N ASP A 155 13.98 -3.04 -1.10
CA ASP A 155 14.70 -1.78 -1.02
C ASP A 155 14.49 -0.88 -2.24
N ASP A 156 15.10 0.30 -2.21
CA ASP A 156 14.99 1.32 -3.25
C ASP A 156 15.51 0.84 -4.60
N ASP A 157 16.64 0.12 -4.61
CA ASP A 157 17.28 -0.38 -5.83
C ASP A 157 16.34 -1.31 -6.64
N GLY A 158 15.55 -2.12 -5.95
CA GLY A 158 14.64 -3.11 -6.54
C GLY A 158 13.21 -2.63 -6.75
N ASN A 159 12.76 -1.62 -6.01
CA ASN A 159 11.36 -1.21 -5.90
C ASN A 159 10.70 -0.89 -7.27
N ALA A 160 11.30 -0.01 -8.06
CA ALA A 160 10.73 0.39 -9.34
C ALA A 160 10.60 -0.79 -10.32
N TYR A 161 11.62 -1.64 -10.40
CA TYR A 161 11.64 -2.80 -11.29
C TYR A 161 10.62 -3.87 -10.86
N LEU A 162 10.50 -4.09 -9.56
CA LEU A 162 9.54 -5.04 -9.01
C LEU A 162 8.11 -4.54 -9.21
N LYS A 163 7.86 -3.24 -9.05
CA LYS A 163 6.55 -2.62 -9.30
C LYS A 163 6.10 -2.84 -10.74
N ILE A 164 6.98 -2.60 -11.72
CA ILE A 164 6.67 -2.82 -13.14
C ILE A 164 6.38 -4.31 -13.42
N LEU A 165 7.17 -5.21 -12.85
CA LEU A 165 6.95 -6.65 -12.99
C LEU A 165 5.61 -7.09 -12.38
N LEU A 166 5.23 -6.52 -11.24
CA LEU A 166 3.95 -6.80 -10.60
C LEU A 166 2.77 -6.23 -11.39
N ASP A 167 2.93 -5.05 -12.01
CA ASP A 167 1.92 -4.51 -12.93
C ASP A 167 1.69 -5.43 -14.14
N GLU A 168 2.76 -6.02 -14.71
CA GLU A 168 2.63 -7.01 -15.81
C GLU A 168 1.92 -8.28 -15.36
N ILE A 169 2.19 -8.77 -14.15
CA ILE A 169 1.66 -10.05 -13.67
C ILE A 169 0.25 -9.89 -13.09
N PHE A 170 0.04 -8.91 -12.21
CA PHE A 170 -1.21 -8.75 -11.47
C PHE A 170 -2.20 -7.80 -12.15
N GLY A 171 -1.72 -6.89 -13.00
CA GLY A 171 -2.46 -5.76 -13.56
C GLY A 171 -2.25 -4.50 -12.73
N PHE A 172 -2.00 -3.36 -13.38
CA PHE A 172 -1.77 -2.08 -12.68
C PHE A 172 -3.01 -1.65 -11.87
N GLU A 173 -4.20 -2.02 -12.32
CA GLU A 173 -5.48 -1.75 -11.64
C GLU A 173 -5.59 -2.43 -10.28
N ASN A 174 -4.86 -3.53 -10.06
CA ASN A 174 -4.83 -4.29 -8.83
C ASN A 174 -3.77 -3.81 -7.82
N PHE A 175 -3.09 -2.73 -8.15
CA PHE A 175 -2.17 -2.07 -7.22
C PHE A 175 -2.91 -1.44 -6.04
N ILE A 176 -2.46 -1.76 -4.82
CA ILE A 176 -3.03 -1.23 -3.58
C ILE A 176 -2.16 -0.09 -3.04
N GLY A 177 -0.87 -0.31 -2.91
CA GLY A 177 0.03 0.70 -2.36
C GLY A 177 1.51 0.32 -2.41
N ASN A 178 2.35 1.34 -2.32
CA ASN A 178 3.79 1.23 -2.09
C ASN A 178 4.09 2.01 -0.82
N LEU A 179 4.32 1.28 0.27
CA LEU A 179 4.39 1.83 1.62
C LEU A 179 5.86 2.00 2.01
N PRO A 180 6.35 3.22 2.24
CA PRO A 180 7.67 3.41 2.83
C PRO A 180 7.63 2.90 4.28
N THR A 181 8.46 1.90 4.58
CA THR A 181 8.57 1.26 5.88
C THR A 181 9.82 1.77 6.57
N ILE A 182 9.67 2.46 7.68
CA ILE A 182 10.81 3.02 8.44
C ILE A 182 11.58 1.87 9.07
N MET A 183 12.85 1.73 8.70
CA MET A 183 13.77 0.73 9.23
C MET A 183 14.71 1.30 10.27
N ASN A 184 15.25 2.49 10.02
CA ASN A 184 16.21 3.12 10.91
C ASN A 184 16.13 4.65 10.83
N LEU A 185 15.53 5.29 11.84
CA LEU A 185 15.41 6.75 11.90
C LEU A 185 16.75 7.50 11.93
N LYS A 186 17.84 6.85 12.36
CA LYS A 186 19.19 7.45 12.33
C LYS A 186 19.79 7.43 10.93
N GLY A 187 19.19 6.65 10.02
CA GLY A 187 19.70 6.41 8.69
C GLY A 187 20.91 5.50 8.62
N ASN A 188 21.14 4.95 7.44
CA ASN A 188 22.35 4.20 7.09
C ASN A 188 23.30 5.13 6.34
N ASN A 189 24.57 5.17 6.74
CA ASN A 189 25.58 6.04 6.11
C ASN A 189 26.16 5.47 4.80
N ASP A 190 25.61 4.36 4.31
CA ASP A 190 26.10 3.66 3.11
C ASP A 190 25.57 4.28 1.80
N GLU A 191 24.61 5.19 1.88
CA GLU A 191 24.00 5.84 0.73
C GLU A 191 24.70 7.18 0.40
N TYR A 192 24.73 7.50 -0.89
CA TYR A 192 25.32 8.75 -1.37
C TYR A 192 24.37 9.93 -1.07
N ALA A 193 24.88 10.97 -0.44
CA ALA A 193 24.24 12.25 -0.15
C ALA A 193 23.11 12.22 0.92
N PHE A 194 22.30 11.17 0.99
CA PHE A 194 21.21 11.06 1.94
C PHE A 194 21.34 9.77 2.74
N ALA A 195 20.98 9.82 4.02
CA ALA A 195 20.94 8.63 4.85
C ALA A 195 19.66 7.83 4.56
N GLY A 196 19.79 6.54 4.19
CA GLY A 196 18.66 5.63 3.98
C GLY A 196 17.96 5.35 5.30
N THR A 197 16.68 5.71 5.40
CA THR A 197 15.87 5.54 6.61
C THR A 197 14.77 4.51 6.46
N HIS A 198 14.46 4.09 5.25
CA HIS A 198 13.30 3.26 4.95
C HIS A 198 13.56 2.27 3.82
N GLU A 199 12.74 1.28 3.76
CA GLU A 199 12.53 0.36 2.67
C GLU A 199 11.08 0.46 2.18
N TYR A 200 10.69 -0.34 1.21
CA TYR A 200 9.35 -0.31 0.67
C TYR A 200 8.62 -1.63 0.88
N THR A 201 7.31 -1.52 1.03
CA THR A 201 6.40 -2.67 1.03
C THR A 201 5.39 -2.49 -0.11
N LEU A 202 5.55 -3.26 -1.17
CA LEU A 202 4.62 -3.30 -2.30
C LEU A 202 3.44 -4.20 -1.98
N VAL A 203 2.22 -3.69 -2.21
CA VAL A 203 0.97 -4.39 -1.95
C VAL A 203 0.14 -4.46 -3.22
N PHE A 204 -0.22 -5.67 -3.63
CA PHE A 204 -1.12 -5.94 -4.75
C PHE A 204 -2.23 -6.89 -4.33
N ALA A 205 -3.40 -6.71 -4.90
CA ALA A 205 -4.47 -7.69 -4.83
C ALA A 205 -4.44 -8.61 -6.05
N LYS A 206 -5.00 -9.82 -5.94
CA LYS A 206 -5.32 -10.61 -7.14
C LYS A 206 -6.47 -9.98 -7.93
N ASN A 207 -7.48 -9.47 -7.22
CA ASN A 207 -8.55 -8.63 -7.74
C ASN A 207 -8.92 -7.59 -6.67
N LYS A 208 -8.64 -6.32 -6.96
CA LYS A 208 -8.82 -5.20 -6.03
C LYS A 208 -10.29 -5.01 -5.62
N ASP A 209 -11.22 -5.19 -6.55
CA ASP A 209 -12.64 -4.98 -6.31
C ASP A 209 -13.25 -6.02 -5.36
N LYS A 210 -12.61 -7.19 -5.24
CA LYS A 210 -13.02 -8.25 -4.32
C LYS A 210 -12.30 -8.20 -2.98
N SER A 211 -11.19 -7.46 -2.90
CA SER A 211 -10.34 -7.42 -1.71
C SER A 211 -10.93 -6.54 -0.63
N THR A 212 -10.84 -6.97 0.62
CA THR A 212 -11.35 -6.24 1.77
C THR A 212 -10.23 -5.98 2.76
N PHE A 213 -10.13 -4.73 3.20
CA PHE A 213 -9.24 -4.29 4.27
C PHE A 213 -10.08 -3.85 5.46
N TYR A 214 -9.62 -4.23 6.64
CA TYR A 214 -10.28 -3.86 7.90
C TYR A 214 -9.41 -2.86 8.64
N GLU A 215 -10.04 -1.89 9.28
CA GLU A 215 -9.37 -1.00 10.20
C GLU A 215 -8.96 -1.79 11.45
N PHE A 216 -7.84 -1.41 12.05
CA PHE A 216 -7.49 -1.95 13.36
C PHE A 216 -8.53 -1.51 14.39
N PRO A 217 -8.93 -2.39 15.31
CA PRO A 217 -9.75 -1.97 16.44
C PRO A 217 -9.02 -0.83 17.17
N ILE A 218 -9.78 0.19 17.52
CA ILE A 218 -9.26 1.29 18.32
C ILE A 218 -8.91 0.72 19.70
N ASP A 219 -7.67 0.89 20.12
CA ASP A 219 -7.22 0.51 21.45
C ASP A 219 -8.00 1.33 22.48
N GLU A 220 -8.72 0.67 23.38
CA GLU A 220 -9.58 1.33 24.35
C GLU A 220 -8.81 2.34 25.23
N ASP A 221 -7.57 2.05 25.58
CA ASP A 221 -6.72 2.97 26.36
C ASP A 221 -6.39 4.24 25.57
N ASN A 222 -6.07 4.10 24.26
CA ASN A 222 -5.87 5.23 23.35
C ASN A 222 -7.16 5.95 22.96
N PHE A 223 -8.30 5.27 23.06
CA PHE A 223 -9.61 5.86 22.79
C PHE A 223 -9.99 6.84 23.91
N LEU A 224 -9.89 6.41 25.17
CA LEU A 224 -10.25 7.20 26.34
C LEU A 224 -9.38 8.44 26.54
N GLU A 225 -8.10 8.41 26.13
CA GLU A 225 -7.22 9.57 26.20
C GLU A 225 -7.54 10.71 25.22
N LYS A 226 -8.23 10.41 24.11
CA LYS A 226 -8.43 11.34 22.98
C LYS A 226 -9.87 11.67 22.69
N TRP A 227 -10.81 10.97 23.30
CA TRP A 227 -12.23 11.14 23.07
C TRP A 227 -12.89 11.70 24.32
N GLU A 228 -13.78 12.66 24.11
CA GLU A 228 -14.65 13.21 25.14
C GLU A 228 -16.06 12.63 24.97
N GLU A 229 -16.82 12.54 26.03
CA GLU A 229 -18.19 12.05 25.99
C GLU A 229 -19.16 13.21 26.31
N ASP A 230 -20.25 13.29 25.56
CA ASP A 230 -21.37 14.17 25.86
C ASP A 230 -22.72 13.41 25.80
N GLU A 231 -23.81 14.11 25.89
CA GLU A 231 -25.18 13.53 25.89
C GLU A 231 -25.54 12.81 24.57
N ILE A 232 -24.75 13.00 23.51
CA ILE A 232 -24.99 12.43 22.16
C ILE A 232 -24.09 11.23 21.92
N GLY A 233 -22.90 11.17 22.57
CA GLY A 233 -21.94 10.08 22.44
C GLY A 233 -20.48 10.54 22.53
N PHE A 234 -19.59 9.68 22.12
CA PHE A 234 -18.15 9.96 22.11
C PHE A 234 -17.77 10.85 20.94
N TYR A 235 -16.99 11.88 21.22
CA TYR A 235 -16.45 12.78 20.19
C TYR A 235 -14.99 13.11 20.44
N LYS A 236 -14.32 13.53 19.39
CA LYS A 236 -12.93 14.02 19.45
C LYS A 236 -12.87 15.43 18.90
N LYS A 237 -12.20 16.31 19.63
CA LYS A 237 -11.92 17.65 19.13
C LYS A 237 -11.10 17.57 17.83
N GLY A 238 -11.70 18.01 16.74
CA GLY A 238 -11.05 18.11 15.43
C GLY A 238 -10.24 19.38 15.28
N ALA A 239 -9.71 19.60 14.10
CA ALA A 239 -9.10 20.88 13.76
C ALA A 239 -10.17 22.00 13.78
N PRO A 240 -9.82 23.23 14.17
CA PRO A 240 -10.74 24.37 14.14
C PRO A 240 -11.39 24.52 12.77
N MET A 241 -12.67 24.91 12.73
CA MET A 241 -13.38 25.17 11.48
C MET A 241 -12.78 26.32 10.69
N ARG A 242 -12.25 27.33 11.40
CA ARG A 242 -11.47 28.40 10.76
C ARG A 242 -10.16 27.81 10.22
N ALA A 243 -9.82 28.15 8.99
CA ALA A 243 -8.54 27.80 8.41
C ALA A 243 -7.40 28.52 9.14
N THR A 244 -6.27 27.85 9.26
CA THR A 244 -5.03 28.38 9.85
C THR A 244 -3.88 28.00 8.93
N GLY A 245 -2.87 28.85 8.81
CA GLY A 245 -1.69 28.62 7.96
C GLY A 245 -1.48 29.74 6.95
N THR A 246 -0.75 29.45 5.88
CA THR A 246 -0.31 30.45 4.89
C THR A 246 -1.43 31.00 4.00
N GLU A 247 -2.51 30.25 3.80
CA GLU A 247 -3.67 30.65 2.99
C GLU A 247 -4.93 30.68 3.88
N ASP A 248 -4.96 31.51 4.92
CA ASP A 248 -6.06 31.52 5.90
C ASP A 248 -6.95 32.74 5.80
N LYS A 249 -6.64 33.69 4.91
CA LYS A 249 -7.42 34.90 4.69
C LYS A 249 -8.61 34.66 3.76
N ARG A 250 -9.65 35.51 3.87
CA ARG A 250 -10.83 35.46 3.00
C ARG A 250 -10.50 35.68 1.51
N GLU A 251 -9.46 36.52 1.25
CA GLU A 251 -8.98 36.83 -0.09
C GLU A 251 -8.38 35.63 -0.80
N ASP A 252 -7.75 34.70 -0.07
CA ASP A 252 -7.13 33.51 -0.63
C ASP A 252 -8.16 32.56 -1.25
N ARG A 253 -9.35 32.45 -0.63
CA ARG A 253 -10.46 31.62 -1.09
C ARG A 253 -11.82 32.23 -0.74
N PRO A 254 -12.31 33.16 -1.54
CA PRO A 254 -13.54 33.91 -1.23
C PRO A 254 -14.78 33.05 -1.01
N GLU A 255 -14.90 31.91 -1.71
CA GLU A 255 -16.02 30.95 -1.58
C GLU A 255 -16.05 30.25 -0.20
N MET A 256 -15.01 30.38 0.61
CA MET A 256 -14.93 29.84 1.96
C MET A 256 -15.20 30.87 3.05
N PHE A 257 -15.61 32.10 2.66
CA PHE A 257 -15.99 33.19 3.56
C PHE A 257 -17.48 33.39 3.55
N TYR A 258 -18.17 32.98 4.62
CA TYR A 258 -19.60 33.10 4.82
C TYR A 258 -19.93 32.95 6.31
N PRO A 259 -21.09 33.42 6.81
CA PRO A 259 -21.46 33.28 8.23
C PRO A 259 -22.01 31.91 8.55
N PHE A 260 -21.70 31.40 9.74
CA PHE A 260 -22.51 30.39 10.40
C PHE A 260 -23.59 31.06 11.23
N LEU A 261 -24.80 30.50 11.17
CA LEU A 261 -25.98 30.92 11.90
C LEU A 261 -26.31 29.86 12.94
N VAL A 262 -26.20 30.21 14.20
CA VAL A 262 -26.43 29.28 15.32
C VAL A 262 -27.65 29.71 16.09
N LYS A 263 -28.65 28.81 16.21
CA LYS A 263 -29.84 28.98 17.01
C LYS A 263 -30.31 27.64 17.55
N ASN A 264 -30.65 27.59 18.84
CA ASN A 264 -31.18 26.38 19.50
C ASN A 264 -30.29 25.11 19.22
N ASN A 265 -28.98 25.20 19.42
CA ASN A 265 -28.00 24.15 19.14
C ASN A 265 -27.97 23.65 17.67
N THR A 266 -28.56 24.40 16.75
CA THR A 266 -28.54 24.06 15.33
C THR A 266 -27.66 25.03 14.57
N VAL A 267 -26.76 24.50 13.75
CA VAL A 267 -25.90 25.27 12.85
C VAL A 267 -26.50 25.29 11.46
N SER A 268 -26.64 26.45 10.89
CA SER A 268 -27.06 26.66 9.51
C SER A 268 -26.20 27.77 8.87
N THR A 269 -26.52 28.17 7.68
CA THR A 269 -25.88 29.30 6.99
C THR A 269 -26.91 30.05 6.17
N ILE A 270 -26.52 31.17 5.59
CA ILE A 270 -27.32 32.04 4.75
C ILE A 270 -27.83 31.34 3.47
N THR A 271 -28.73 32.01 2.73
CA THR A 271 -29.26 31.49 1.46
C THR A 271 -28.24 31.61 0.32
N ASP A 272 -28.51 30.93 -0.80
CA ASP A 272 -27.64 31.00 -1.97
C ASP A 272 -27.64 32.40 -2.62
N GLU A 273 -28.78 33.07 -2.60
CA GLU A 273 -28.93 34.44 -3.08
C GLU A 273 -28.13 35.42 -2.23
N GLU A 274 -28.17 35.28 -0.92
CA GLU A 274 -27.38 36.08 0.00
C GLU A 274 -25.87 35.83 -0.13
N PHE A 275 -25.49 34.56 -0.28
CA PHE A 275 -24.10 34.20 -0.49
C PHE A 275 -23.50 34.80 -1.76
N SER A 276 -24.27 34.82 -2.85
CA SER A 276 -23.85 35.40 -4.13
C SER A 276 -23.55 36.93 -4.05
N GLN A 277 -24.08 37.61 -3.05
CA GLN A 277 -23.91 39.09 -2.86
C GLN A 277 -22.72 39.43 -1.95
N ILE A 278 -22.09 38.45 -1.28
CA ILE A 278 -20.97 38.69 -0.37
C ILE A 278 -19.70 39.07 -1.11
N TYR A 279 -19.46 38.45 -2.28
CA TYR A 279 -18.25 38.67 -3.05
C TYR A 279 -18.56 38.85 -4.53
N ASN A 280 -18.04 39.92 -5.09
CA ASN A 280 -18.11 40.20 -6.52
C ASN A 280 -16.88 39.58 -7.20
N LYS A 281 -17.11 38.55 -8.03
CA LYS A 281 -16.04 37.81 -8.72
C LYS A 281 -15.34 38.64 -9.81
N ASP A 282 -16.07 39.54 -10.46
CA ASP A 282 -15.54 40.35 -11.57
C ASP A 282 -14.65 41.47 -11.07
N LEU A 283 -14.96 42.01 -9.90
CA LEU A 283 -14.22 43.10 -9.27
C LEU A 283 -13.25 42.63 -8.19
N GLU A 284 -13.30 41.36 -7.84
CA GLU A 284 -12.53 40.75 -6.74
C GLU A 284 -12.68 41.46 -5.39
N VAL A 285 -13.89 41.99 -5.08
CA VAL A 285 -14.17 42.78 -3.89
C VAL A 285 -15.27 42.17 -3.03
N PHE A 286 -15.03 42.14 -1.72
CA PHE A 286 -16.06 41.77 -0.73
C PHE A 286 -17.03 42.93 -0.46
N ASN A 287 -18.32 42.61 -0.28
CA ASN A 287 -19.36 43.54 0.07
C ASN A 287 -19.55 43.56 1.59
N ASP A 288 -18.69 44.29 2.29
CA ASP A 288 -18.69 44.35 3.76
C ASP A 288 -19.93 45.06 4.32
N ASP A 289 -20.49 46.05 3.58
CA ASP A 289 -21.75 46.70 3.95
C ASP A 289 -22.93 45.72 3.91
N PHE A 290 -22.96 44.86 2.92
CA PHE A 290 -23.97 43.80 2.84
C PHE A 290 -23.80 42.77 3.96
N MET A 291 -22.58 42.43 4.28
CA MET A 291 -22.28 41.51 5.39
C MET A 291 -22.78 42.08 6.73
N GLN A 292 -22.62 43.38 6.96
CA GLN A 292 -23.15 44.04 8.15
C GLN A 292 -24.69 44.02 8.21
N LYS A 293 -25.36 44.26 7.08
CA LYS A 293 -26.82 44.12 7.00
C LYS A 293 -27.32 42.71 7.25
N LEU A 294 -26.59 41.68 6.74
CA LEU A 294 -26.92 40.29 7.02
C LEU A 294 -26.78 39.98 8.51
N LYS A 295 -25.73 40.50 9.16
CA LYS A 295 -25.51 40.33 10.59
C LYS A 295 -26.70 40.90 11.38
N GLU A 296 -27.07 42.14 11.16
CA GLU A 296 -28.21 42.77 11.81
C GLU A 296 -29.52 42.02 11.57
N LYS A 297 -29.76 41.57 10.34
CA LYS A 297 -30.94 40.77 9.99
C LYS A 297 -31.03 39.50 10.83
N TYR A 298 -29.97 38.70 10.89
CA TYR A 298 -30.00 37.40 11.53
C TYR A 298 -29.92 37.51 13.06
N GLU A 299 -29.21 38.50 13.60
CA GLU A 299 -29.20 38.79 15.04
C GLU A 299 -30.61 39.21 15.54
N ASN A 300 -31.34 40.03 14.78
CA ASN A 300 -32.72 40.40 15.07
C ASN A 300 -33.68 39.19 15.03
N LEU A 301 -33.36 38.13 14.23
CA LEU A 301 -34.10 36.88 14.19
C LEU A 301 -33.67 35.90 15.31
N GLY A 302 -32.77 36.34 16.19
CA GLY A 302 -32.28 35.56 17.34
C GLY A 302 -31.23 34.50 17.00
N TYR A 303 -30.50 34.70 15.91
CA TYR A 303 -29.36 33.84 15.58
C TYR A 303 -28.06 34.43 16.12
N ASN A 304 -27.14 33.61 16.56
CA ASN A 304 -25.76 34.00 16.76
C ASN A 304 -25.05 33.93 15.38
N PHE A 305 -24.52 35.11 14.94
CA PHE A 305 -23.90 35.27 13.62
C PHE A 305 -22.38 35.18 13.75
N ILE A 306 -21.79 34.13 13.23
CA ILE A 306 -20.39 33.76 13.45
C ILE A 306 -19.62 33.85 12.13
N LEU A 307 -18.55 34.61 12.11
CA LEU A 307 -17.62 34.77 10.99
C LEU A 307 -16.24 34.20 11.34
N PRO A 308 -15.44 33.79 10.36
CA PRO A 308 -14.09 33.30 10.58
C PRO A 308 -13.10 34.45 10.85
N ILE A 309 -13.20 35.05 12.02
CA ILE A 309 -12.34 36.18 12.43
C ILE A 309 -11.37 35.71 13.52
N ALA A 310 -10.09 36.05 13.42
CA ALA A 310 -9.13 35.97 14.51
C ALA A 310 -8.22 37.18 14.50
N ASP A 311 -7.86 37.69 15.70
CA ASP A 311 -6.98 38.85 15.87
C ASP A 311 -7.41 40.07 15.04
N LYS A 312 -8.73 40.28 14.93
CA LYS A 312 -9.37 41.33 14.11
C LYS A 312 -9.13 41.20 12.58
N GLN A 313 -8.62 40.06 12.13
CA GLN A 313 -8.44 39.79 10.70
C GLN A 313 -9.52 38.85 10.17
N TRP A 314 -10.00 39.11 8.96
CA TRP A 314 -10.95 38.29 8.25
C TRP A 314 -10.24 37.04 7.71
N GLY A 315 -10.65 35.87 8.20
CA GLY A 315 -10.17 34.60 7.74
C GLY A 315 -11.15 33.89 6.82
N ARG A 316 -10.98 32.59 6.66
CA ARG A 316 -11.90 31.73 5.93
C ARG A 316 -12.17 30.42 6.69
N TRP A 317 -13.25 29.76 6.32
CA TRP A 317 -13.51 28.41 6.80
C TRP A 317 -12.64 27.38 6.08
N ARG A 318 -12.57 26.18 6.63
CA ARG A 318 -11.96 25.02 5.96
C ARG A 318 -12.88 24.39 4.92
N TRP A 319 -14.17 24.67 4.98
CA TRP A 319 -15.18 24.15 4.06
C TRP A 319 -15.75 25.27 3.21
N GLY A 320 -15.83 25.02 1.89
CA GLY A 320 -16.50 25.93 0.97
C GLY A 320 -18.02 25.92 1.13
N TYR A 321 -18.66 26.98 0.69
CA TYR A 321 -20.11 27.11 0.65
C TYR A 321 -20.68 26.19 -0.44
N SER A 322 -21.23 25.03 -0.07
CA SER A 322 -21.83 24.07 -1.00
C SER A 322 -22.98 23.30 -0.35
N ILE A 323 -23.90 22.78 -1.17
CA ILE A 323 -25.03 21.95 -0.70
C ILE A 323 -24.57 20.77 0.13
N LYS A 324 -23.49 20.11 -0.29
CA LYS A 324 -22.90 18.96 0.43
C LYS A 324 -22.35 19.36 1.81
N ASN A 325 -21.71 20.48 1.89
CA ASN A 325 -21.18 21.00 3.16
C ASN A 325 -22.29 21.57 4.06
N LYS A 326 -23.34 22.16 3.51
CA LYS A 326 -24.54 22.57 4.28
C LYS A 326 -25.19 21.37 4.99
N ALA A 327 -25.25 20.22 4.33
CA ALA A 327 -25.77 19.00 4.95
C ALA A 327 -24.87 18.48 6.09
N ARG A 328 -23.55 18.71 6.00
CA ARG A 328 -22.60 18.38 7.08
C ARG A 328 -22.72 19.31 8.28
N LEU A 329 -23.02 20.58 8.08
CA LEU A 329 -23.21 21.56 9.17
C LEU A 329 -24.32 21.12 10.14
N ARG A 330 -25.37 20.45 9.66
CA ARG A 330 -26.45 19.90 10.49
C ARG A 330 -25.99 18.79 11.46
N ARG A 331 -24.77 18.25 11.25
CA ARG A 331 -24.15 17.21 12.09
C ARG A 331 -23.00 17.75 12.95
N VAL A 332 -22.72 19.04 12.90
CA VAL A 332 -21.70 19.67 13.73
C VAL A 332 -22.30 19.87 15.12
N CYS A 333 -21.86 19.08 16.09
CA CYS A 333 -22.13 19.35 17.50
C CYS A 333 -21.36 20.58 17.93
N LEU A 334 -22.05 21.57 18.42
CA LEU A 334 -21.43 22.72 19.09
C LEU A 334 -21.07 22.24 20.50
N CYS A 335 -19.80 21.90 20.70
CA CYS A 335 -19.28 21.72 22.04
C CYS A 335 -19.42 23.07 22.80
N ARG A 336 -20.08 23.08 23.97
CA ARG A 336 -20.28 24.26 24.82
C ARG A 336 -18.98 24.93 25.27
N THR A 337 -17.85 24.28 25.09
CA THR A 337 -16.51 24.74 25.49
C THR A 337 -15.64 25.23 24.34
N CYS A 338 -16.08 25.14 23.09
CA CYS A 338 -15.35 25.70 21.95
C CYS A 338 -15.67 27.20 21.87
N SER A 339 -14.81 28.02 22.40
CA SER A 339 -14.69 29.42 21.96
C SER A 339 -14.34 29.38 20.47
N ILE A 340 -15.26 29.87 19.66
CA ILE A 340 -15.12 30.09 18.22
C ILE A 340 -14.25 31.29 17.99
#